data_d2023b0434ba137e0b004feddc88824c
#
_entry.id   d2023b0434ba137e0b004feddc88824c
#
_cell.length_a   1.000
_cell.length_b   1.000
_cell.length_c   1.000
_cell.angle_alpha   90.00
_cell.angle_beta   90.00
_cell.angle_gamma   90.00
#
_symmetry.space_group_name_H-M   'P 1'
#
loop_
_entity.id
_entity.type
_entity.pdbx_description
1 polymer ?
#
loop_
_entity_poly.entity_id
_entity_poly.type
_entity_poly.pdbx_seq_one_letter_code
_entity_poly.pdbx_strand_id
1 'polypeptide(L)'
;MKKRANKLYPELDEKIKTPLTKLYEIEKSGCASIDRVSDSFAKVTKAVCADGTDGKNNDILSECGYHLGRYIYIIDAYEDCVADEKKLEYNVLNIYYGSSQKVMAASNEIHQTLRDSIAAFCRSYEKRDDCKYDNLIYNIAQAGSETAFAGAEKNLKGITE
;
A
#
# COMPACT_ATOMS: atom_id res chain seq x y z
N MET A 1 -8.63 10.49 20.54
CA MET A 1 -8.91 9.23 19.83
C MET A 1 -7.82 8.17 20.09
N LYS A 2 -6.52 8.43 19.90
CA LYS A 2 -5.39 7.47 20.09
C LYS A 2 -5.44 6.72 21.44
N LYS A 3 -5.61 7.43 22.58
CA LYS A 3 -5.68 6.79 23.92
C LYS A 3 -6.83 5.78 24.09
N ARG A 4 -7.95 5.95 23.35
CA ARG A 4 -9.09 5.03 23.42
C ARG A 4 -8.86 3.78 22.58
N ALA A 5 -8.25 3.93 21.39
CA ALA A 5 -7.89 2.80 20.54
C ALA A 5 -6.86 1.88 21.22
N ASN A 6 -5.80 2.46 21.80
CA ASN A 6 -4.77 1.69 22.54
C ASN A 6 -5.33 0.93 23.75
N LYS A 7 -6.39 1.44 24.36
CA LYS A 7 -7.06 0.74 25.48
C LYS A 7 -7.92 -0.44 25.01
N LEU A 8 -8.50 -0.33 23.81
CA LEU A 8 -9.35 -1.38 23.23
C LEU A 8 -8.54 -2.49 22.54
N TYR A 9 -7.40 -2.13 21.92
CA TYR A 9 -6.58 -3.03 21.11
C TYR A 9 -5.09 -2.87 21.45
N PRO A 10 -4.65 -3.19 22.68
CA PRO A 10 -3.26 -2.97 23.10
C PRO A 10 -2.26 -3.83 22.34
N GLU A 11 -2.61 -5.08 22.02
CA GLU A 11 -1.74 -5.98 21.26
C GLU A 11 -1.56 -5.55 19.80
N LEU A 12 -2.61 -4.98 19.19
CA LEU A 12 -2.54 -4.45 17.85
C LEU A 12 -1.64 -3.21 17.79
N ASP A 13 -1.72 -2.33 18.80
CA ASP A 13 -0.85 -1.14 18.88
C ASP A 13 0.63 -1.53 18.86
N GLU A 14 1.01 -2.55 19.63
CA GLU A 14 2.40 -3.06 19.64
C GLU A 14 2.80 -3.72 18.30
N LYS A 15 1.91 -4.49 17.66
CA LYS A 15 2.16 -5.12 16.35
C LYS A 15 2.36 -4.08 15.23
N ILE A 16 1.67 -2.94 15.31
CA ILE A 16 1.74 -1.86 14.32
C ILE A 16 2.95 -0.95 14.57
N LYS A 17 3.28 -0.68 15.81
CA LYS A 17 4.31 0.29 16.22
C LYS A 17 5.69 -0.04 15.68
N THR A 18 6.10 -1.30 15.75
CA THR A 18 7.40 -1.74 15.27
C THR A 18 7.58 -1.51 13.76
N PRO A 19 6.68 -1.98 12.87
CA PRO A 19 6.81 -1.73 11.44
C PRO A 19 6.66 -0.24 11.08
N LEU A 20 5.84 0.54 11.78
CA LEU A 20 5.76 2.00 11.56
C LEU A 20 7.04 2.72 11.95
N THR A 21 7.66 2.35 13.07
CA THR A 21 8.96 2.92 13.48
C THR A 21 10.03 2.60 12.43
N LYS A 22 10.05 1.35 11.96
CA LYS A 22 10.98 0.92 10.92
C LYS A 22 10.75 1.66 9.60
N LEU A 23 9.49 1.86 9.19
CA LEU A 23 9.13 2.64 8.01
C LEU A 23 9.71 4.05 8.11
N TYR A 24 9.44 4.75 9.22
CA TYR A 24 9.96 6.09 9.47
C TYR A 24 11.49 6.17 9.39
N GLU A 25 12.19 5.20 9.98
CA GLU A 25 13.66 5.15 9.94
C GLU A 25 14.19 4.94 8.52
N ILE A 26 13.55 4.06 7.74
CA ILE A 26 13.91 3.77 6.35
C ILE A 26 13.69 5.00 5.47
N GLU A 27 12.54 5.67 5.60
CA GLU A 27 12.22 6.91 4.86
C GLU A 27 13.20 8.03 5.24
N LYS A 28 13.44 8.23 6.52
CA LYS A 28 14.40 9.23 7.02
C LYS A 28 15.83 8.98 6.54
N SER A 29 16.20 7.74 6.25
CA SER A 29 17.52 7.41 5.68
C SER A 29 17.61 7.67 4.18
N GLY A 30 16.55 8.13 3.52
CA GLY A 30 16.51 8.35 2.07
C GLY A 30 16.58 7.05 1.27
N CYS A 31 15.98 5.96 1.77
CA CYS A 31 16.02 4.66 1.11
C CYS A 31 15.38 4.72 -0.29
N ALA A 32 16.11 4.26 -1.31
CA ALA A 32 15.63 4.18 -2.69
C ALA A 32 14.96 2.84 -3.05
N SER A 33 14.85 1.90 -2.12
CA SER A 33 14.28 0.58 -2.39
C SER A 33 12.77 0.58 -2.19
N ILE A 34 12.02 0.57 -3.29
CA ILE A 34 10.54 0.49 -3.30
C ILE A 34 10.08 -0.73 -2.49
N ASP A 35 10.73 -1.89 -2.66
CA ASP A 35 10.38 -3.12 -1.95
C ASP A 35 10.56 -3.01 -0.43
N ARG A 36 11.68 -2.44 0.03
CA ARG A 36 11.94 -2.31 1.48
C ARG A 36 10.96 -1.40 2.17
N VAL A 37 10.60 -0.31 1.53
CA VAL A 37 9.70 0.69 2.13
C VAL A 37 8.27 0.18 2.11
N SER A 38 7.80 -0.31 0.95
CA SER A 38 6.46 -0.88 0.82
C SER A 38 6.26 -2.13 1.69
N ASP A 39 7.29 -2.98 1.89
CA ASP A 39 7.26 -4.11 2.83
C ASP A 39 7.00 -3.66 4.28
N SER A 40 7.64 -2.56 4.69
CA SER A 40 7.46 -2.04 6.06
C SER A 40 6.03 -1.56 6.30
N PHE A 41 5.42 -0.85 5.34
CA PHE A 41 4.01 -0.46 5.40
C PHE A 41 3.07 -1.66 5.28
N ALA A 42 3.36 -2.60 4.38
CA ALA A 42 2.58 -3.82 4.19
C ALA A 42 2.48 -4.66 5.48
N LYS A 43 3.50 -4.66 6.32
CA LYS A 43 3.46 -5.31 7.65
C LYS A 43 2.49 -4.64 8.62
N VAL A 44 2.24 -3.34 8.48
CA VAL A 44 1.21 -2.63 9.26
C VAL A 44 -0.18 -3.12 8.86
N THR A 45 -0.49 -3.10 7.56
CA THR A 45 -1.79 -3.55 7.04
C THR A 45 -2.00 -5.05 7.25
N LYS A 46 -0.94 -5.86 7.14
CA LYS A 46 -0.94 -7.27 7.53
C LYS A 46 -1.42 -7.47 8.96
N ALA A 47 -0.85 -6.73 9.91
CA ALA A 47 -1.22 -6.82 11.33
C ALA A 47 -2.68 -6.39 11.58
N VAL A 48 -3.14 -5.33 10.90
CA VAL A 48 -4.52 -4.83 11.02
C VAL A 48 -5.52 -5.88 10.49
N CYS A 49 -5.25 -6.49 9.34
CA CYS A 49 -6.14 -7.49 8.74
C CYS A 49 -6.16 -8.83 9.49
N ALA A 50 -5.08 -9.13 10.23
CA ALA A 50 -5.04 -10.32 11.10
C ALA A 50 -5.85 -10.13 12.39
N ASP A 51 -6.01 -8.89 12.87
CA ASP A 51 -6.67 -8.61 14.13
C ASP A 51 -8.20 -8.68 13.96
N GLY A 52 -8.84 -9.52 14.74
CA GLY A 52 -10.30 -9.69 14.70
C GLY A 52 -10.82 -10.89 13.90
N THR A 53 -9.92 -11.74 13.42
CA THR A 53 -10.26 -13.03 12.82
C THR A 53 -9.52 -14.15 13.51
N ASP A 54 -10.14 -15.33 13.58
CA ASP A 54 -9.57 -16.51 14.21
C ASP A 54 -9.31 -17.64 13.20
N GLY A 55 -8.31 -18.47 13.49
CA GLY A 55 -8.02 -19.69 12.75
C GLY A 55 -7.47 -19.45 11.33
N LYS A 56 -7.83 -20.33 10.38
CA LYS A 56 -7.33 -20.34 8.99
C LYS A 56 -7.54 -19.01 8.26
N ASN A 57 -8.65 -18.34 8.52
CA ASN A 57 -8.97 -17.07 7.88
C ASN A 57 -8.03 -15.92 8.33
N ASN A 58 -7.48 -15.99 9.53
CA ASN A 58 -6.50 -15.00 10.02
C ASN A 58 -5.28 -14.94 9.11
N ASP A 59 -4.67 -16.10 8.79
CA ASP A 59 -3.47 -16.15 7.95
C ASP A 59 -3.78 -15.65 6.53
N ILE A 60 -4.93 -16.02 5.97
CA ILE A 60 -5.35 -15.59 4.64
C ILE A 60 -5.57 -14.08 4.59
N LEU A 61 -6.34 -13.52 5.52
CA LEU A 61 -6.60 -12.08 5.57
C LEU A 61 -5.36 -11.27 5.92
N SER A 62 -4.46 -11.85 6.70
CA SER A 62 -3.14 -11.31 6.97
C SER A 62 -2.32 -11.15 5.67
N GLU A 63 -2.25 -12.18 4.83
CA GLU A 63 -1.57 -12.10 3.52
C GLU A 63 -2.28 -11.14 2.57
N CYS A 64 -3.61 -11.12 2.55
CA CYS A 64 -4.38 -10.11 1.80
C CYS A 64 -4.02 -8.68 2.24
N GLY A 65 -3.96 -8.44 3.55
CA GLY A 65 -3.55 -7.17 4.12
C GLY A 65 -2.13 -6.76 3.72
N TYR A 66 -1.21 -7.72 3.65
CA TYR A 66 0.16 -7.47 3.19
C TYR A 66 0.19 -6.96 1.73
N HIS A 67 -0.46 -7.65 0.82
CA HIS A 67 -0.47 -7.28 -0.59
C HIS A 67 -1.22 -5.97 -0.85
N LEU A 68 -2.32 -5.75 -0.13
CA LEU A 68 -3.06 -4.48 -0.18
C LEU A 68 -2.20 -3.32 0.34
N GLY A 69 -1.44 -3.53 1.40
CA GLY A 69 -0.54 -2.52 1.95
C GLY A 69 0.58 -2.12 0.98
N ARG A 70 1.15 -3.09 0.25
CA ARG A 70 2.11 -2.78 -0.82
C ARG A 70 1.48 -1.90 -1.90
N TYR A 71 0.27 -2.26 -2.34
CA TYR A 71 -0.47 -1.47 -3.32
C TYR A 71 -0.70 -0.05 -2.82
N ILE A 72 -1.23 0.12 -1.60
CA ILE A 72 -1.56 1.43 -1.02
C ILE A 72 -0.31 2.31 -0.94
N TYR A 73 0.80 1.79 -0.44
CA TYR A 73 2.02 2.58 -0.32
C TYR A 73 2.56 3.06 -1.67
N ILE A 74 2.54 2.19 -2.68
CA ILE A 74 3.10 2.51 -4.00
C ILE A 74 2.19 3.48 -4.78
N ILE A 75 0.86 3.30 -4.71
CA ILE A 75 -0.06 4.21 -5.39
C ILE A 75 -0.04 5.62 -4.75
N ASP A 76 0.04 5.71 -3.43
CA ASP A 76 0.17 6.96 -2.68
C ASP A 76 1.46 7.71 -3.09
N ALA A 77 2.59 7.00 -3.10
CA ALA A 77 3.86 7.56 -3.57
C ALA A 77 3.79 8.02 -5.04
N TYR A 78 3.02 7.34 -5.89
CA TYR A 78 2.83 7.73 -7.28
C TYR A 78 1.97 9.00 -7.39
N GLU A 79 0.84 9.06 -6.69
CA GLU A 79 -0.04 10.24 -6.65
C GLU A 79 0.68 11.50 -6.17
N ASP A 80 1.51 11.35 -5.13
CA ASP A 80 2.17 12.47 -4.46
C ASP A 80 3.52 12.87 -5.08
N CYS A 81 4.04 12.14 -6.08
CA CYS A 81 5.41 12.32 -6.57
C CYS A 81 5.75 13.76 -6.98
N VAL A 82 4.84 14.48 -7.64
CA VAL A 82 5.05 15.90 -8.05
C VAL A 82 4.95 16.85 -6.86
N ALA A 83 4.01 16.60 -5.94
CA ALA A 83 3.81 17.44 -4.76
C ALA A 83 4.98 17.31 -3.79
N ASP A 84 5.46 16.09 -3.53
CA ASP A 84 6.58 15.79 -2.64
C ASP A 84 7.89 16.34 -3.18
N GLU A 85 8.13 16.24 -4.50
CA GLU A 85 9.32 16.83 -5.12
C GLU A 85 9.34 18.36 -4.95
N LYS A 86 8.20 19.04 -5.14
CA LYS A 86 8.08 20.48 -4.94
C LYS A 86 8.33 20.91 -3.50
N LYS A 87 7.94 20.08 -2.52
CA LYS A 87 8.10 20.33 -1.09
C LYS A 87 9.45 19.86 -0.55
N LEU A 88 10.24 19.13 -1.35
CA LEU A 88 11.46 18.46 -0.93
C LEU A 88 11.20 17.41 0.17
N GLU A 89 10.02 16.79 0.13
CA GLU A 89 9.63 15.68 1.01
C GLU A 89 10.09 14.34 0.44
N TYR A 90 10.21 13.35 1.33
CA TYR A 90 10.62 12.01 0.95
C TYR A 90 9.54 11.36 0.08
N ASN A 91 9.94 10.82 -1.08
CA ASN A 91 9.11 9.97 -1.92
C ASN A 91 10.02 8.90 -2.55
N VAL A 92 9.74 7.63 -2.26
CA VAL A 92 10.59 6.52 -2.70
C VAL A 92 10.70 6.43 -4.22
N LEU A 93 9.61 6.74 -4.96
CA LEU A 93 9.63 6.71 -6.42
C LEU A 93 10.50 7.83 -7.00
N ASN A 94 10.41 9.04 -6.45
CA ASN A 94 11.27 10.14 -6.86
C ASN A 94 12.75 9.86 -6.63
N ILE A 95 13.10 9.20 -5.52
CA ILE A 95 14.47 8.81 -5.22
C ILE A 95 14.93 7.69 -6.17
N TYR A 96 14.09 6.66 -6.39
CA TYR A 96 14.41 5.52 -7.24
C TYR A 96 14.59 5.93 -8.71
N TYR A 97 13.67 6.67 -9.28
CA TYR A 97 13.70 7.12 -10.67
C TYR A 97 14.52 8.42 -10.87
N GLY A 98 14.72 9.20 -9.82
CA GLY A 98 15.52 10.43 -9.80
C GLY A 98 14.74 11.72 -9.99
N SER A 99 13.46 11.69 -10.36
CA SER A 99 12.55 12.86 -10.41
C SER A 99 11.11 12.44 -10.64
N SER A 100 10.14 13.30 -10.30
CA SER A 100 8.71 13.08 -10.57
C SER A 100 8.42 12.94 -12.08
N GLN A 101 9.12 13.66 -12.92
CA GLN A 101 8.99 13.54 -14.39
C GLN A 101 9.38 12.13 -14.86
N LYS A 102 10.44 11.55 -14.30
CA LYS A 102 10.84 10.17 -14.63
C LYS A 102 9.90 9.13 -14.03
N VAL A 103 9.32 9.40 -12.85
CA VAL A 103 8.23 8.58 -12.28
C VAL A 103 7.05 8.52 -13.24
N MET A 104 6.59 9.66 -13.74
CA MET A 104 5.50 9.70 -14.74
C MET A 104 5.86 8.99 -16.04
N ALA A 105 7.09 9.08 -16.51
CA ALA A 105 7.56 8.34 -17.69
C ALA A 105 7.59 6.82 -17.47
N ALA A 106 7.77 6.36 -16.23
CA ALA A 106 7.74 4.96 -15.82
C ALA A 106 6.34 4.45 -15.42
N SER A 107 5.27 5.20 -15.75
CA SER A 107 3.90 4.90 -15.29
C SER A 107 3.46 3.46 -15.61
N ASN A 108 3.82 2.91 -16.77
CA ASN A 108 3.49 1.53 -17.15
C ASN A 108 4.18 0.48 -16.24
N GLU A 109 5.42 0.70 -15.84
CA GLU A 109 6.18 -0.19 -14.94
C GLU A 109 5.57 -0.15 -13.53
N ILE A 110 5.25 1.04 -13.05
CA ILE A 110 4.59 1.24 -11.76
C ILE A 110 3.21 0.59 -11.77
N HIS A 111 2.43 0.79 -12.84
CA HIS A 111 1.11 0.16 -13.01
C HIS A 111 1.21 -1.38 -12.96
N GLN A 112 2.21 -1.97 -13.62
CA GLN A 112 2.42 -3.42 -13.55
C GLN A 112 2.72 -3.87 -12.12
N THR A 113 3.56 -3.15 -11.38
CA THR A 113 3.87 -3.45 -9.97
C THR A 113 2.62 -3.39 -9.09
N LEU A 114 1.74 -2.42 -9.32
CA LEU A 114 0.46 -2.30 -8.63
C LEU A 114 -0.48 -3.46 -8.96
N ARG A 115 -0.60 -3.83 -10.24
CA ARG A 115 -1.37 -5.00 -10.70
C ARG A 115 -0.87 -6.30 -10.08
N ASP A 116 0.43 -6.49 -10.00
CA ASP A 116 1.04 -7.68 -9.39
C ASP A 116 0.69 -7.79 -7.90
N SER A 117 0.63 -6.66 -7.19
CA SER A 117 0.20 -6.59 -5.80
C SER A 117 -1.28 -6.99 -5.64
N ILE A 118 -2.16 -6.47 -6.50
CA ILE A 118 -3.59 -6.82 -6.50
C ILE A 118 -3.82 -8.28 -6.93
N ALA A 119 -3.09 -8.77 -7.92
CA ALA A 119 -3.15 -10.17 -8.32
C ALA A 119 -2.72 -11.11 -7.17
N ALA A 120 -1.70 -10.73 -6.41
CA ALA A 120 -1.27 -11.48 -5.22
C ALA A 120 -2.32 -11.43 -4.10
N PHE A 121 -2.98 -10.27 -3.89
CA PHE A 121 -4.14 -10.16 -3.00
C PHE A 121 -5.24 -11.15 -3.41
N CYS A 122 -5.66 -11.16 -4.67
CA CYS A 122 -6.71 -12.04 -5.18
C CYS A 122 -6.34 -13.53 -4.97
N ARG A 123 -5.12 -13.93 -5.34
CA ARG A 123 -4.64 -15.31 -5.11
C ARG A 123 -4.63 -15.73 -3.64
N SER A 124 -4.36 -14.80 -2.74
CA SER A 124 -4.43 -15.08 -1.29
C SER A 124 -5.89 -15.19 -0.84
N TYR A 125 -6.74 -14.28 -1.31
CA TYR A 125 -8.16 -14.23 -0.96
C TYR A 125 -8.94 -15.47 -1.43
N GLU A 126 -8.60 -16.06 -2.59
CA GLU A 126 -9.18 -17.29 -3.15
C GLU A 126 -9.01 -18.52 -2.25
N LYS A 127 -8.06 -18.51 -1.33
CA LYS A 127 -7.84 -19.62 -0.38
C LYS A 127 -8.83 -19.65 0.77
N ARG A 128 -9.65 -18.62 0.90
CA ARG A 128 -10.65 -18.45 1.94
C ARG A 128 -11.94 -19.21 1.56
N ASP A 129 -12.69 -19.60 2.57
CA ASP A 129 -14.03 -20.17 2.35
C ASP A 129 -14.97 -19.12 1.74
N ASP A 130 -15.89 -19.54 0.87
CA ASP A 130 -16.80 -18.67 0.13
C ASP A 130 -17.59 -17.71 1.04
N CYS A 131 -17.78 -16.50 0.57
CA CYS A 131 -18.54 -15.47 1.25
C CYS A 131 -19.48 -14.74 0.27
N LYS A 132 -20.63 -14.35 0.75
CA LYS A 132 -21.61 -13.58 -0.05
C LYS A 132 -21.10 -12.29 -0.66
N TYR A 133 -19.96 -11.80 -0.19
CA TYR A 133 -19.35 -10.54 -0.65
C TYR A 133 -18.16 -10.74 -1.63
N ASP A 134 -17.84 -11.95 -2.03
CA ASP A 134 -16.67 -12.24 -2.84
C ASP A 134 -16.65 -11.45 -4.15
N ASN A 135 -17.76 -11.42 -4.89
CA ASN A 135 -17.87 -10.63 -6.11
C ASN A 135 -17.63 -9.13 -5.88
N LEU A 136 -18.07 -8.60 -4.74
CA LEU A 136 -17.86 -7.21 -4.39
C LEU A 136 -16.37 -6.94 -4.08
N ILE A 137 -15.74 -7.82 -3.31
CA ILE A 137 -14.32 -7.70 -2.95
C ILE A 137 -13.44 -7.78 -4.21
N TYR A 138 -13.71 -8.74 -5.12
CA TYR A 138 -12.98 -8.84 -6.39
C TYR A 138 -13.18 -7.61 -7.27
N ASN A 139 -14.40 -7.09 -7.37
CA ASN A 139 -14.68 -5.86 -8.12
C ASN A 139 -13.90 -4.66 -7.55
N ILE A 140 -13.90 -4.51 -6.22
CA ILE A 140 -13.13 -3.41 -5.58
C ILE A 140 -11.64 -3.61 -5.82
N ALA A 141 -11.12 -4.83 -5.65
CA ALA A 141 -9.70 -5.10 -5.82
C ALA A 141 -9.24 -4.88 -7.27
N GLN A 142 -9.97 -5.39 -8.26
CA GLN A 142 -9.57 -5.34 -9.66
C GLN A 142 -9.99 -4.03 -10.34
N ALA A 143 -11.28 -3.78 -10.49
CA ALA A 143 -11.77 -2.59 -11.19
C ALA A 143 -11.52 -1.30 -10.40
N GLY A 144 -11.62 -1.35 -9.07
CA GLY A 144 -11.32 -0.21 -8.19
C GLY A 144 -9.87 0.22 -8.26
N SER A 145 -8.93 -0.73 -8.26
CA SER A 145 -7.50 -0.41 -8.38
C SER A 145 -7.13 0.21 -9.73
N GLU A 146 -7.70 -0.30 -10.83
CA GLU A 146 -7.51 0.29 -12.16
C GLU A 146 -8.07 1.71 -12.24
N THR A 147 -9.24 1.94 -11.64
CA THR A 147 -9.86 3.27 -11.58
C THR A 147 -9.02 4.24 -10.75
N ALA A 148 -8.47 3.78 -9.62
CA ALA A 148 -7.61 4.60 -8.78
C ALA A 148 -6.33 4.99 -9.52
N PHE A 149 -5.66 4.04 -10.20
CA PHE A 149 -4.47 4.34 -10.99
C PHE A 149 -4.76 5.33 -12.13
N ALA A 150 -5.83 5.12 -12.89
CA ALA A 150 -6.23 6.05 -13.97
C ALA A 150 -6.54 7.46 -13.43
N GLY A 151 -7.13 7.55 -12.24
CA GLY A 151 -7.37 8.81 -11.53
C GLY A 151 -6.07 9.51 -11.15
N ALA A 152 -5.13 8.79 -10.55
CA ALA A 152 -3.81 9.28 -10.19
C ALA A 152 -3.05 9.82 -11.42
N GLU A 153 -3.02 9.04 -12.50
CA GLU A 153 -2.35 9.43 -13.74
C GLU A 153 -2.96 10.71 -14.37
N LYS A 154 -4.29 10.80 -14.36
CA LYS A 154 -5.00 12.00 -14.84
C LYS A 154 -4.68 13.24 -14.00
N ASN A 155 -4.66 13.08 -12.67
CA ASN A 155 -4.33 14.17 -11.75
C ASN A 155 -2.90 14.67 -11.98
N LEU A 156 -1.93 13.76 -12.11
CA LEU A 156 -0.52 14.11 -12.37
C LEU A 156 -0.35 14.85 -13.69
N LYS A 157 -1.02 14.42 -14.77
CA LYS A 157 -1.00 15.14 -16.07
C LYS A 157 -1.58 16.55 -15.96
N GLY A 158 -2.67 16.75 -15.22
CA GLY A 158 -3.28 18.07 -15.00
C GLY A 158 -2.47 19.02 -14.11
N ILE A 159 -1.49 18.52 -13.34
CA ILE A 159 -0.58 19.37 -12.53
C ILE A 159 0.61 19.87 -13.36
N THR A 160 0.93 19.19 -14.46
CA THR A 160 2.11 19.47 -15.31
C THR A 160 1.79 20.31 -16.55
N GLU A 161 0.52 20.51 -16.86
CA GLU A 161 0.00 21.46 -17.86
C GLU A 161 -0.19 22.86 -17.25
#